data_c04b29268c057e6c81a1106554187c12
#
_entry.id   c04b29268c057e6c81a1106554187c12
#
_cell.length_a   1.000
_cell.length_b   1.000
_cell.length_c   1.000
_cell.angle_alpha   90.00
_cell.angle_beta   90.00
_cell.angle_gamma   90.00
#
_symmetry.space_group_name_H-M   'P 1'
#
loop_
_entity.id
_entity.type
_entity.pdbx_description
1 polymer ?
#
loop_
_entity_poly.entity_id
_entity_poly.type
_entity_poly.pdbx_seq_one_letter_code
_entity_poly.pdbx_strand_id
1 'polypeptide(L)'
;MALRARLWRLLGDMPARFVPQATVLNREERDGYTLEHFSFDNHAGDTVFGYLLIPDGGGKRPAILYHHCHTSHERVGKEEIIRPSETLGGQLPGEVLARAGYVVMCIDAYTFGERRHAGPGGAKENGNQTEESFFKLFLWEGTS
;
A
#
# COMPACT_ATOMS: atom_id res chain seq x y z
N MET A 1 -24.06 21.92 7.43
CA MET A 1 -22.76 21.27 7.71
C MET A 1 -22.23 20.68 6.43
N ALA A 2 -20.97 20.94 6.03
CA ALA A 2 -20.40 20.48 4.77
C ALA A 2 -20.35 18.94 4.74
N LEU A 3 -20.64 18.33 3.60
CA LEU A 3 -20.62 16.87 3.37
C LEU A 3 -19.33 16.22 3.88
N ARG A 4 -18.19 16.87 3.65
CA ARG A 4 -16.87 16.41 4.13
C ARG A 4 -16.81 16.24 5.66
N ALA A 5 -17.36 17.18 6.44
CA ALA A 5 -17.38 17.09 7.90
C ALA A 5 -18.30 15.96 8.39
N ARG A 6 -19.36 15.65 7.63
CA ARG A 6 -20.22 14.51 7.91
C ARG A 6 -19.52 13.18 7.64
N LEU A 7 -18.77 13.08 6.53
CA LEU A 7 -17.98 11.89 6.20
C LEU A 7 -16.90 11.61 7.27
N TRP A 8 -16.17 12.63 7.70
CA TRP A 8 -15.16 12.48 8.77
C TRP A 8 -15.75 11.93 10.07
N ARG A 9 -16.95 12.36 10.45
CA ARG A 9 -17.61 11.82 11.63
C ARG A 9 -18.11 10.38 11.47
N LEU A 10 -18.41 9.97 10.24
CA LEU A 10 -18.82 8.59 9.96
C LEU A 10 -17.63 7.62 9.98
N LEU A 11 -16.41 8.11 9.77
CA LEU A 11 -15.18 7.31 9.85
C LEU A 11 -14.73 7.05 11.29
N GLY A 12 -15.40 7.66 12.28
CA GLY A 12 -15.06 7.46 13.69
C GLY A 12 -13.81 8.21 14.13
N ASP A 13 -13.13 7.69 15.12
CA ASP A 13 -11.91 8.27 15.68
C ASP A 13 -10.71 7.95 14.81
N MET A 14 -10.32 8.92 14.01
CA MET A 14 -9.14 8.79 13.15
C MET A 14 -7.85 8.91 13.98
N PRO A 15 -6.83 8.10 13.66
CA PRO A 15 -5.53 8.20 14.33
C PRO A 15 -4.92 9.60 14.16
N ALA A 16 -4.12 10.01 15.14
CA ALA A 16 -3.40 11.27 15.07
C ALA A 16 -2.50 11.31 13.82
N ARG A 17 -2.45 12.48 13.18
CA ARG A 17 -1.56 12.68 12.04
C ARG A 17 -0.11 12.62 12.49
N PHE A 18 0.71 11.92 11.74
CA PHE A 18 2.15 11.82 11.94
C PHE A 18 2.88 11.97 10.61
N VAL A 19 4.19 12.21 10.68
CA VAL A 19 5.07 12.18 9.51
C VAL A 19 5.76 10.83 9.49
N PRO A 20 5.43 9.94 8.55
CA PRO A 20 6.04 8.62 8.50
C PRO A 20 7.55 8.74 8.26
N GLN A 21 8.33 7.96 9.00
CA GLN A 21 9.77 7.82 8.80
C GLN A 21 10.01 6.52 8.04
N ALA A 22 10.28 6.64 6.75
CA ALA A 22 10.50 5.48 5.92
C ALA A 22 11.95 4.99 6.03
N THR A 23 12.11 3.66 6.09
CA THR A 23 13.39 2.98 5.98
C THR A 23 13.45 2.27 4.62
N VAL A 24 14.46 2.54 3.82
CA VAL A 24 14.71 1.80 2.58
C VAL A 24 15.31 0.45 2.96
N LEU A 25 14.64 -0.63 2.58
CA LEU A 25 15.04 -2.01 2.85
C LEU A 25 15.91 -2.57 1.73
N ASN A 26 15.58 -2.22 0.49
CA ASN A 26 16.34 -2.59 -0.70
C ASN A 26 16.21 -1.52 -1.77
N ARG A 27 17.25 -1.41 -2.62
CA ARG A 27 17.28 -0.51 -3.77
C ARG A 27 17.85 -1.25 -4.97
N GLU A 28 17.16 -1.15 -6.11
CA GLU A 28 17.55 -1.75 -7.37
C GLU A 28 17.51 -0.69 -8.47
N GLU A 29 18.62 -0.53 -9.17
CA GLU A 29 18.67 0.25 -10.40
C GLU A 29 18.06 -0.57 -11.54
N ARG A 30 17.10 -0.02 -12.24
CA ARG A 30 16.42 -0.62 -13.38
C ARG A 30 16.49 0.32 -14.59
N ASP A 31 16.18 -0.19 -15.76
CA ASP A 31 16.22 0.62 -16.98
C ASP A 31 15.20 1.77 -16.92
N GLY A 32 15.70 2.98 -16.75
CA GLY A 32 14.93 4.24 -16.69
C GLY A 32 14.37 4.63 -15.34
N TYR A 33 14.60 3.84 -14.27
CA TYR A 33 14.14 4.17 -12.92
C TYR A 33 14.85 3.37 -11.83
N THR A 34 14.82 3.87 -10.60
CA THR A 34 15.22 3.14 -9.40
C THR A 34 13.98 2.58 -8.70
N LEU A 35 14.01 1.31 -8.32
CA LEU A 35 13.02 0.67 -7.47
C LEU A 35 13.52 0.62 -6.03
N GLU A 36 12.78 1.21 -5.11
CA GLU A 36 13.01 1.09 -3.67
C GLU A 36 11.91 0.24 -3.02
N HIS A 37 12.32 -0.75 -2.24
CA HIS A 37 11.46 -1.42 -1.26
C HIS A 37 11.66 -0.72 0.07
N PHE A 38 10.59 -0.22 0.68
CA PHE A 38 10.65 0.53 1.93
C PHE A 38 9.60 0.06 2.93
N SER A 39 9.81 0.44 4.20
CA SER A 39 8.83 0.27 5.26
C SER A 39 8.73 1.51 6.13
N PHE A 40 7.61 1.66 6.84
CA PHE A 40 7.44 2.65 7.90
C PHE A 40 6.44 2.13 8.95
N ASP A 41 6.58 2.62 10.19
CA ASP A 41 5.61 2.37 11.26
C ASP A 41 4.38 3.27 11.06
N ASN A 42 3.17 2.69 11.12
CA ASN A 42 1.92 3.45 11.02
C ASN A 42 1.47 4.08 12.33
N HIS A 43 2.27 3.95 13.40
CA HIS A 43 1.98 4.40 14.77
C HIS A 43 0.72 3.78 15.41
N ALA A 44 0.21 2.72 14.79
CA ALA A 44 -0.88 1.91 15.32
C ALA A 44 -0.43 0.45 15.62
N GLY A 45 0.88 0.25 15.78
CA GLY A 45 1.49 -1.03 16.12
C GLY A 45 1.72 -1.97 14.93
N ASP A 46 1.71 -1.43 13.70
CA ASP A 46 1.91 -2.23 12.49
C ASP A 46 2.90 -1.56 11.53
N THR A 47 3.64 -2.38 10.82
CA THR A 47 4.60 -1.94 9.79
C THR A 47 3.97 -1.99 8.41
N VAL A 48 4.02 -0.88 7.71
CA VAL A 48 3.56 -0.76 6.32
C VAL A 48 4.74 -0.94 5.39
N PHE A 49 4.60 -1.83 4.42
CA PHE A 49 5.61 -2.06 3.37
C PHE A 49 5.14 -1.44 2.05
N GLY A 50 6.10 -0.94 1.27
CA GLY A 50 5.80 -0.29 0.01
C GLY A 50 6.92 -0.41 -1.02
N TYR A 51 6.55 -0.14 -2.27
CA TYR A 51 7.49 0.11 -3.36
C TYR A 51 7.40 1.56 -3.80
N LEU A 52 8.56 2.15 -4.08
CA LEU A 52 8.71 3.47 -4.67
C LEU A 52 9.54 3.34 -5.94
N LEU A 53 8.98 3.75 -7.07
CA LEU A 53 9.67 3.81 -8.35
C LEU A 53 10.01 5.28 -8.63
N ILE A 54 11.29 5.57 -8.79
CA ILE A 54 11.83 6.91 -8.97
C ILE A 54 12.44 7.01 -10.36
N PRO A 55 11.86 7.79 -11.28
CA PRO A 55 12.44 7.99 -12.61
C PRO A 55 13.85 8.57 -12.56
N ASP A 56 14.70 8.13 -13.49
CA ASP A 56 16.03 8.68 -13.65
C ASP A 56 16.04 10.18 -13.99
N GLY A 57 17.20 10.84 -13.78
CA GLY A 57 17.42 12.24 -14.16
C GLY A 57 17.09 13.27 -13.08
N GLY A 58 16.67 12.86 -11.89
CA GLY A 58 16.48 13.73 -10.71
C GLY A 58 15.42 14.83 -10.87
N GLY A 59 15.41 15.77 -9.91
CA GLY A 59 14.48 16.92 -9.91
C GLY A 59 13.10 16.60 -9.32
N LYS A 60 12.25 17.64 -9.24
CA LYS A 60 10.85 17.49 -8.81
C LYS A 60 10.03 16.86 -9.92
N ARG A 61 9.29 15.83 -9.58
CA ARG A 61 8.42 15.10 -10.49
C ARG A 61 7.01 14.98 -9.92
N PRO A 62 5.97 14.87 -10.75
CA PRO A 62 4.65 14.51 -10.27
C PRO A 62 4.69 13.09 -9.69
N ALA A 63 3.90 12.87 -8.63
CA ALA A 63 3.83 11.58 -7.95
C ALA A 63 2.45 10.97 -8.07
N ILE A 64 2.41 9.64 -8.19
CA ILE A 64 1.20 8.83 -8.22
C ILE A 64 1.23 7.90 -7.01
N LEU A 65 0.20 7.98 -6.15
CA LEU A 65 -0.09 6.95 -5.18
C LEU A 65 -0.96 5.90 -5.87
N TYR A 66 -0.36 4.77 -6.19
CA TYR A 66 -1.05 3.64 -6.80
C TYR A 66 -1.69 2.78 -5.72
N HIS A 67 -2.96 2.49 -5.85
CA HIS A 67 -3.67 1.56 -4.99
C HIS A 67 -3.82 0.24 -5.71
N HIS A 68 -3.22 -0.83 -5.18
CA HIS A 68 -3.32 -2.15 -5.79
C HIS A 68 -4.75 -2.70 -5.76
N CYS A 69 -5.04 -3.62 -6.66
CA CYS A 69 -6.36 -4.20 -6.83
C CYS A 69 -6.71 -5.16 -5.66
N HIS A 70 -7.97 -5.17 -5.29
CA HIS A 70 -8.56 -6.14 -4.37
C HIS A 70 -9.10 -7.34 -5.16
N THR A 71 -8.19 -8.07 -5.80
CA THR A 71 -8.51 -9.35 -6.44
C THR A 71 -8.14 -10.50 -5.50
N SER A 72 -8.58 -11.72 -5.80
CA SER A 72 -8.32 -12.95 -5.04
C SER A 72 -6.82 -13.30 -4.83
N HIS A 73 -5.94 -12.34 -4.98
CA HIS A 73 -4.49 -12.49 -4.88
C HIS A 73 -3.91 -11.68 -3.72
N GLU A 74 -4.38 -11.94 -2.49
CA GLU A 74 -3.91 -11.26 -1.26
C GLU A 74 -2.38 -11.28 -1.12
N ARG A 75 -1.72 -12.25 -1.77
CA ARG A 75 -0.26 -12.39 -1.74
C ARG A 75 0.46 -11.32 -2.58
N VAL A 76 -0.24 -10.66 -3.49
CA VAL A 76 0.38 -9.74 -4.44
C VAL A 76 0.59 -8.35 -3.84
N GLY A 77 -0.48 -7.74 -3.32
CA GLY A 77 -0.38 -6.41 -2.71
C GLY A 77 0.36 -5.40 -3.60
N LYS A 78 1.32 -4.67 -3.02
CA LYS A 78 2.16 -3.69 -3.72
C LYS A 78 2.95 -4.26 -4.89
N GLU A 79 3.20 -5.57 -4.90
CA GLU A 79 3.95 -6.20 -6.01
C GLU A 79 3.21 -6.10 -7.34
N GLU A 80 1.91 -5.80 -7.34
CA GLU A 80 1.13 -5.59 -8.56
C GLU A 80 1.80 -4.56 -9.49
N ILE A 81 2.42 -3.51 -8.95
CA ILE A 81 3.02 -2.45 -9.78
C ILE A 81 4.30 -2.88 -10.51
N ILE A 82 4.92 -3.97 -10.06
CA ILE A 82 6.16 -4.52 -10.64
C ILE A 82 5.99 -5.92 -11.23
N ARG A 83 4.74 -6.38 -11.39
CA ARG A 83 4.41 -7.67 -12.02
C ARG A 83 3.61 -7.46 -13.30
N PRO A 84 3.78 -8.35 -14.29
CA PRO A 84 2.93 -8.33 -15.47
C PRO A 84 1.45 -8.48 -15.09
N SER A 85 0.62 -7.59 -15.61
CA SER A 85 -0.83 -7.62 -15.40
C SER A 85 -1.54 -8.05 -16.68
N GLU A 86 -2.32 -9.12 -16.63
CA GLU A 86 -3.12 -9.58 -17.77
C GLU A 86 -4.12 -8.51 -18.24
N THR A 87 -4.71 -7.78 -17.28
CA THR A 87 -5.67 -6.69 -17.59
C THR A 87 -5.00 -5.49 -18.27
N LEU A 88 -3.67 -5.39 -18.18
CA LEU A 88 -2.87 -4.35 -18.82
C LEU A 88 -2.01 -4.90 -19.99
N GLY A 89 -2.41 -6.02 -20.55
CA GLY A 89 -1.71 -6.62 -21.69
C GLY A 89 -0.29 -7.09 -21.37
N GLY A 90 -0.04 -7.52 -20.14
CA GLY A 90 1.26 -8.01 -19.70
C GLY A 90 2.25 -6.90 -19.27
N GLN A 91 1.84 -5.63 -19.27
CA GLN A 91 2.69 -4.52 -18.82
C GLN A 91 2.78 -4.48 -17.29
N LEU A 92 3.88 -3.91 -16.80
CA LEU A 92 4.09 -3.61 -15.38
C LEU A 92 3.58 -2.18 -15.12
N PRO A 93 2.50 -1.98 -14.36
CA PRO A 93 1.87 -0.66 -14.22
C PRO A 93 2.83 0.42 -13.70
N GLY A 94 3.60 0.08 -12.67
CA GLY A 94 4.56 1.00 -12.07
C GLY A 94 5.68 1.40 -13.02
N GLU A 95 6.20 0.44 -13.80
CA GLU A 95 7.25 0.69 -14.78
C GLU A 95 6.79 1.65 -15.89
N VAL A 96 5.61 1.40 -16.44
CA VAL A 96 5.03 2.28 -17.48
C VAL A 96 4.91 3.72 -16.98
N LEU A 97 4.42 3.89 -15.76
CA LEU A 97 4.27 5.22 -15.16
C LEU A 97 5.62 5.85 -14.80
N ALA A 98 6.57 5.08 -14.28
CA ALA A 98 7.90 5.58 -13.97
C ALA A 98 8.64 6.02 -15.23
N ARG A 99 8.62 5.23 -16.30
CA ARG A 99 9.19 5.59 -17.60
C ARG A 99 8.50 6.81 -18.25
N ALA A 100 7.23 7.06 -17.91
CA ALA A 100 6.52 8.27 -18.29
C ALA A 100 6.90 9.50 -17.44
N GLY A 101 7.80 9.35 -16.47
CA GLY A 101 8.35 10.44 -15.65
C GLY A 101 7.63 10.68 -14.32
N TYR A 102 6.76 9.78 -13.87
CA TYR A 102 6.09 9.89 -12.57
C TYR A 102 6.86 9.14 -11.49
N VAL A 103 6.97 9.72 -10.30
CA VAL A 103 7.29 8.94 -9.10
C VAL A 103 6.06 8.12 -8.75
N VAL A 104 6.23 6.79 -8.59
CA VAL A 104 5.10 5.89 -8.31
C VAL A 104 5.31 5.24 -6.96
N MET A 105 4.34 5.35 -6.07
CA MET A 105 4.35 4.70 -4.76
C MET A 105 3.15 3.76 -4.64
N CYS A 106 3.39 2.55 -4.15
CA CYS A 106 2.36 1.60 -3.77
C CYS A 106 2.70 0.99 -2.42
N ILE A 107 1.74 0.92 -1.52
CA ILE A 107 1.88 0.28 -0.21
C ILE A 107 0.94 -0.93 -0.12
N ASP A 108 1.31 -1.91 0.69
CA ASP A 108 0.42 -3.01 1.01
C ASP A 108 -0.75 -2.51 1.88
N ALA A 109 -1.98 -2.75 1.43
CA ALA A 109 -3.15 -2.63 2.29
C ALA A 109 -3.13 -3.72 3.39
N TYR A 110 -3.95 -3.59 4.41
CA TYR A 110 -4.20 -4.68 5.37
C TYR A 110 -4.62 -5.93 4.60
N THR A 111 -4.16 -7.10 5.06
CA THR A 111 -4.44 -8.42 4.48
C THR A 111 -3.72 -8.74 3.19
N PHE A 112 -2.93 -7.81 2.64
CA PHE A 112 -2.21 -7.98 1.38
C PHE A 112 -0.68 -7.99 1.53
N GLY A 113 -0.02 -8.64 0.58
CA GLY A 113 1.43 -8.65 0.46
C GLY A 113 2.13 -9.09 1.74
N GLU A 114 3.05 -8.27 2.24
CA GLU A 114 3.77 -8.53 3.48
C GLU A 114 2.92 -8.31 4.75
N ARG A 115 1.76 -7.65 4.62
CA ARG A 115 0.81 -7.41 5.73
C ARG A 115 -0.33 -8.44 5.81
N ARG A 116 -0.33 -9.49 5.00
CA ARG A 116 -1.40 -10.48 4.94
C ARG A 116 -1.62 -11.28 6.23
N HIS A 117 -0.65 -11.25 7.14
CA HIS A 117 -0.71 -11.92 8.44
C HIS A 117 -0.71 -10.92 9.61
N ALA A 118 -1.01 -9.65 9.34
CA ALA A 118 -1.10 -8.61 10.37
C ALA A 118 -2.38 -8.68 11.20
N GLY A 119 -3.33 -9.55 10.85
CA GLY A 119 -4.58 -9.72 11.56
C GLY A 119 -4.45 -10.41 12.93
N PRO A 120 -5.52 -10.41 13.74
CA PRO A 120 -5.53 -10.96 15.08
C PRO A 120 -5.13 -12.43 15.17
N GLY A 121 -5.38 -13.25 14.15
CA GLY A 121 -4.99 -14.66 14.09
C GLY A 121 -3.57 -14.90 13.55
N GLY A 122 -2.90 -13.84 13.08
CA GLY A 122 -1.51 -13.90 12.60
C GLY A 122 -1.32 -14.88 11.44
N ALA A 123 -0.21 -15.59 11.45
CA ALA A 123 0.19 -16.51 10.37
C ALA A 123 -0.75 -17.71 10.16
N LYS A 124 -1.71 -17.95 11.05
CA LYS A 124 -2.69 -19.03 10.93
C LYS A 124 -3.84 -18.69 10.00
N GLU A 125 -4.05 -17.42 9.73
CA GLU A 125 -5.12 -16.92 8.87
C GLU A 125 -4.63 -16.76 7.42
N ASN A 126 -5.47 -17.12 6.46
CA ASN A 126 -5.31 -16.68 5.07
C ASN A 126 -5.87 -15.26 4.91
N GLY A 127 -5.72 -14.63 3.73
CA GLY A 127 -6.14 -13.26 3.51
C GLY A 127 -7.61 -12.99 3.84
N ASN A 128 -8.53 -13.85 3.39
CA ASN A 128 -9.96 -13.71 3.68
C ASN A 128 -10.26 -13.84 5.18
N GLN A 129 -9.61 -14.78 5.87
CA GLN A 129 -9.78 -14.94 7.31
C GLN A 129 -9.23 -13.75 8.08
N THR A 130 -8.10 -13.20 7.65
CA THR A 130 -7.53 -11.98 8.23
C THR A 130 -8.49 -10.80 8.06
N GLU A 131 -9.10 -10.65 6.88
CA GLU A 131 -10.09 -9.62 6.59
C GLU A 131 -11.32 -9.74 7.49
N GLU A 132 -11.86 -10.94 7.64
CA GLU A 132 -12.95 -11.23 8.58
C GLU A 132 -12.59 -10.92 10.03
N SER A 133 -11.39 -11.28 10.45
CA SER A 133 -10.90 -11.04 11.81
C SER A 133 -10.76 -9.55 12.10
N PHE A 134 -10.22 -8.76 11.17
CA PHE A 134 -10.18 -7.31 11.31
C PHE A 134 -11.57 -6.69 11.34
N PHE A 135 -12.47 -7.12 10.46
CA PHE A 135 -13.83 -6.62 10.45
C PHE A 135 -14.55 -6.87 11.78
N LYS A 136 -14.41 -8.08 12.34
CA LYS A 136 -14.95 -8.42 13.65
C LYS A 136 -14.34 -7.59 14.77
N LEU A 137 -13.02 -7.38 14.74
CA LEU A 137 -12.31 -6.55 15.71
C LEU A 137 -12.80 -5.10 15.66
N PHE A 138 -12.89 -4.50 14.49
CA PHE A 138 -13.37 -3.13 14.33
C PHE A 138 -14.81 -2.95 14.79
N LEU A 139 -15.69 -3.92 14.49
CA LEU A 139 -17.05 -3.91 15.01
C LEU A 139 -17.08 -3.99 16.53
N TRP A 140 -16.22 -4.82 17.12
CA TRP A 140 -16.13 -4.97 18.56
C TRP A 140 -15.62 -3.72 19.27
N GLU A 141 -14.63 -3.07 18.68
CA GLU A 141 -14.03 -1.83 19.20
C GLU A 141 -14.85 -0.57 18.86
N GLY A 142 -15.88 -0.69 18.01
CA GLY A 142 -16.68 0.45 17.56
C GLY A 142 -15.90 1.41 16.65
N THR A 143 -14.89 0.90 15.95
CA THR A 143 -14.07 1.64 14.99
C THR A 143 -14.39 1.23 13.55
N SER A 144 -13.91 2.04 12.59
CA SER A 144 -14.13 1.78 11.17
C SER A 144 -12.85 1.97 10.35
#